data_f6e52b64c03c4725dc37c661bbacb999
#
_entry.id   f6e52b64c03c4725dc37c661bbacb999
#
_cell.length_a   1.000
_cell.length_b   1.000
_cell.length_c   1.000
_cell.angle_alpha   90.00
_cell.angle_beta   90.00
_cell.angle_gamma   90.00
#
_symmetry.space_group_name_H-M   'P 1'
#
loop_
_entity.id
_entity.type
_entity.pdbx_description
1 polymer ?
#
loop_
_entity_poly.entity_id
_entity_poly.type
_entity_poly.pdbx_seq_one_letter_code
_entity_poly.pdbx_strand_id
1 'polypeptide(L)'
;VLGNGRDPVLMAAAFHGQEWLTALVLLRLCEDLCRGIAQDACLDGWELRRALAGRCLVLVPMVNPDGVDIALHGSASAGACAPLVARLGGDIPGRWQANARGVDINHNFDAGWAALHAQERAAGIDGPAPRQWGGPAPESEPETRAMTRLCRRFRFRHVVALHSQGEEIYWEYGPRTPAPSRLMAEILACASGYTVARPSGLASAGGFKDWFIEEMGR
;
A
#
# COMPACT_ATOMS: atom_id res chain seq x y z
N VAL A 1 5.53 -0.18 15.87
CA VAL A 1 4.97 1.13 16.29
C VAL A 1 6.08 1.93 16.95
N LEU A 2 6.31 3.14 16.48
CA LEU A 2 7.28 4.09 17.05
C LEU A 2 6.50 5.25 17.69
N GLY A 3 6.82 5.55 18.96
CA GLY A 3 6.14 6.59 19.74
C GLY A 3 4.78 6.16 20.29
N ASN A 4 4.15 7.06 21.05
CA ASN A 4 2.89 6.82 21.76
C ASN A 4 1.95 8.03 21.67
N GLY A 5 2.20 8.92 20.73
CA GLY A 5 1.43 10.15 20.54
C GLY A 5 0.02 9.92 20.02
N ARG A 6 -0.74 11.00 19.98
CA ARG A 6 -2.05 11.05 19.33
C ARG A 6 -1.90 11.28 17.83
N ASP A 7 -2.94 11.03 17.06
CA ASP A 7 -2.96 11.23 15.61
C ASP A 7 -1.87 10.44 14.85
N PRO A 8 -1.88 9.11 14.95
CA PRO A 8 -0.86 8.28 14.34
C PRO A 8 -0.82 8.42 12.82
N VAL A 9 0.38 8.23 12.25
CA VAL A 9 0.61 8.12 10.80
C VAL A 9 0.90 6.67 10.48
N LEU A 10 0.32 6.15 9.40
CA LEU A 10 0.58 4.82 8.89
C LEU A 10 1.50 4.90 7.68
N MET A 11 2.53 4.07 7.67
CA MET A 11 3.27 3.75 6.44
C MET A 11 3.15 2.25 6.18
N ALA A 12 2.72 1.90 4.97
CA ALA A 12 2.52 0.51 4.57
C ALA A 12 3.23 0.23 3.24
N ALA A 13 3.70 -1.01 3.06
CA ALA A 13 4.50 -1.40 1.91
C ALA A 13 4.13 -2.81 1.44
N ALA A 14 4.63 -3.20 0.26
CA ALA A 14 4.43 -4.49 -0.37
C ALA A 14 2.94 -4.89 -0.44
N PHE A 15 2.11 -4.02 -1.01
CA PHE A 15 0.75 -4.35 -1.45
C PHE A 15 0.79 -5.32 -2.63
N HIS A 16 1.75 -5.12 -3.52
CA HIS A 16 1.99 -6.01 -4.66
C HIS A 16 3.21 -6.90 -4.39
N GLY A 17 3.09 -8.17 -4.71
CA GLY A 17 4.12 -9.16 -4.42
C GLY A 17 5.49 -8.83 -5.03
N GLN A 18 5.52 -8.41 -6.30
CA GLN A 18 6.76 -8.05 -7.00
C GLN A 18 7.45 -6.80 -6.44
N GLU A 19 6.76 -6.02 -5.62
CA GLU A 19 7.27 -4.77 -5.02
C GLU A 19 7.88 -4.98 -3.63
N TRP A 20 8.41 -6.19 -3.35
CA TRP A 20 9.00 -6.57 -2.07
C TRP A 20 10.11 -5.63 -1.59
N LEU A 21 10.79 -4.92 -2.52
CA LEU A 21 11.79 -3.91 -2.19
C LEU A 21 11.24 -2.82 -1.28
N THR A 22 9.97 -2.45 -1.43
CA THR A 22 9.32 -1.42 -0.59
C THR A 22 9.24 -1.83 0.87
N ALA A 23 9.14 -3.14 1.17
CA ALA A 23 9.21 -3.67 2.52
C ALA A 23 10.60 -3.44 3.14
N LEU A 24 11.67 -3.67 2.36
CA LEU A 24 13.04 -3.44 2.82
C LEU A 24 13.31 -1.96 3.07
N VAL A 25 12.81 -1.07 2.20
CA VAL A 25 12.90 0.38 2.39
C VAL A 25 12.21 0.80 3.69
N LEU A 26 11.02 0.29 3.96
CA LEU A 26 10.28 0.63 5.18
C LEU A 26 10.94 0.06 6.44
N LEU A 27 11.49 -1.14 6.37
CA LEU A 27 12.26 -1.74 7.48
C LEU A 27 13.55 -0.95 7.75
N ARG A 28 14.25 -0.55 6.70
CA ARG A 28 15.45 0.29 6.81
C ARG A 28 15.13 1.65 7.45
N LEU A 29 14.06 2.30 7.01
CA LEU A 29 13.58 3.54 7.62
C LEU A 29 13.29 3.33 9.13
N CYS A 30 12.63 2.21 9.48
CA CYS A 30 12.36 1.87 10.88
C CYS A 30 13.65 1.76 11.70
N GLU A 31 14.64 1.04 11.18
CA GLU A 31 15.95 0.86 11.82
C GLU A 31 16.67 2.20 12.00
N ASP A 32 16.73 3.02 10.96
CA ASP A 32 17.41 4.31 10.98
C ASP A 32 16.73 5.28 11.97
N LEU A 33 15.39 5.30 12.02
CA LEU A 33 14.66 6.11 13.00
C LEU A 33 14.92 5.63 14.43
N CYS A 34 14.87 4.33 14.68
CA CYS A 34 15.14 3.76 16.01
C CYS A 34 16.56 4.08 16.46
N ARG A 35 17.55 3.90 15.59
CA ARG A 35 18.96 4.20 15.86
C ARG A 35 19.17 5.69 16.10
N GLY A 36 18.58 6.54 15.24
CA GLY A 36 18.71 7.99 15.36
C GLY A 36 18.08 8.53 16.65
N ILE A 37 16.91 8.00 17.06
CA ILE A 37 16.28 8.35 18.34
C ILE A 37 17.17 7.94 19.52
N ALA A 38 17.76 6.74 19.47
CA ALA A 38 18.62 6.23 20.55
C ALA A 38 19.92 7.05 20.70
N GLN A 39 20.41 7.61 19.61
CA GLN A 39 21.65 8.39 19.56
C GLN A 39 21.46 9.89 19.62
N ASP A 40 20.25 10.40 19.85
CA ASP A 40 19.88 11.82 19.79
C ASP A 40 20.32 12.50 18.46
N ALA A 41 20.22 11.73 17.34
CA ALA A 41 20.68 12.19 16.05
C ALA A 41 19.73 13.21 15.41
N CYS A 42 20.31 14.03 14.51
CA CYS A 42 19.56 14.91 13.62
C CYS A 42 19.47 14.29 12.22
N LEU A 43 18.32 14.46 11.57
CA LEU A 43 18.08 14.17 10.17
C LEU A 43 17.66 15.46 9.48
N ASP A 44 18.41 15.92 8.48
CA ASP A 44 18.15 17.18 7.76
C ASP A 44 17.93 18.40 8.69
N GLY A 45 18.71 18.48 9.76
CA GLY A 45 18.62 19.56 10.76
C GLY A 45 17.52 19.39 11.80
N TRP A 46 16.74 18.30 11.75
CA TRP A 46 15.71 18.01 12.75
C TRP A 46 16.20 16.97 13.76
N GLU A 47 16.14 17.32 15.04
CA GLU A 47 16.37 16.36 16.13
C GLU A 47 15.25 15.29 16.12
N LEU A 48 15.58 14.04 15.80
CA LEU A 48 14.60 12.97 15.60
C LEU A 48 13.74 12.72 16.85
N ARG A 49 14.35 12.73 18.04
CA ARG A 49 13.61 12.55 19.30
C ARG A 49 12.56 13.65 19.48
N ARG A 50 12.93 14.89 19.22
CA ARG A 50 12.02 16.04 19.32
C ARG A 50 10.96 16.04 18.22
N ALA A 51 11.35 15.69 16.99
CA ALA A 51 10.44 15.62 15.85
C ALA A 51 9.35 14.55 16.05
N LEU A 52 9.66 13.45 16.76
CA LEU A 52 8.73 12.36 17.04
C LEU A 52 8.07 12.45 18.43
N ALA A 53 8.44 13.45 19.24
CA ALA A 53 7.82 13.65 20.54
C ALA A 53 6.30 13.93 20.41
N GLY A 54 5.49 13.17 21.13
CA GLY A 54 4.03 13.27 21.09
C GLY A 54 3.40 12.80 19.77
N ARG A 55 4.17 12.15 18.88
CA ARG A 55 3.71 11.56 17.63
C ARG A 55 3.76 10.03 17.69
N CYS A 56 3.05 9.39 16.79
CA CYS A 56 3.03 7.94 16.66
C CYS A 56 3.14 7.56 15.18
N LEU A 57 4.09 6.70 14.87
CA LEU A 57 4.28 6.13 13.54
C LEU A 57 4.00 4.63 13.62
N VAL A 58 3.06 4.16 12.83
CA VAL A 58 2.74 2.73 12.67
C VAL A 58 3.27 2.26 11.32
N LEU A 59 4.03 1.19 11.32
CA LEU A 59 4.65 0.62 10.13
C LEU A 59 4.08 -0.76 9.86
N VAL A 60 3.64 -1.00 8.62
CA VAL A 60 3.23 -2.31 8.10
C VAL A 60 4.14 -2.63 6.90
N PRO A 61 5.28 -3.30 7.15
CA PRO A 61 6.28 -3.47 6.09
C PRO A 61 5.82 -4.36 4.95
N MET A 62 4.87 -5.26 5.20
CA MET A 62 4.46 -6.25 4.20
C MET A 62 2.95 -6.50 4.35
N VAL A 63 2.17 -5.90 3.44
CA VAL A 63 0.71 -6.06 3.41
C VAL A 63 0.32 -7.40 2.78
N ASN A 64 1.05 -7.84 1.75
CA ASN A 64 0.79 -9.04 0.95
C ASN A 64 1.94 -10.05 1.04
N PRO A 65 2.09 -10.76 2.18
CA PRO A 65 3.19 -11.70 2.36
C PRO A 65 3.17 -12.87 1.38
N ASP A 66 1.99 -13.41 1.09
CA ASP A 66 1.84 -14.51 0.13
C ASP A 66 2.28 -14.08 -1.28
N GLY A 67 1.89 -12.89 -1.70
CA GLY A 67 2.29 -12.34 -3.00
C GLY A 67 3.81 -12.13 -3.10
N VAL A 68 4.44 -11.66 -2.02
CA VAL A 68 5.90 -11.51 -1.95
C VAL A 68 6.60 -12.87 -2.05
N ASP A 69 6.11 -13.86 -1.32
CA ASP A 69 6.67 -15.21 -1.36
C ASP A 69 6.58 -15.83 -2.77
N ILE A 70 5.44 -15.66 -3.45
CA ILE A 70 5.26 -16.10 -4.84
C ILE A 70 6.20 -15.35 -5.78
N ALA A 71 6.32 -14.03 -5.63
CA ALA A 71 7.19 -13.24 -6.49
C ALA A 71 8.67 -13.61 -6.38
N LEU A 72 9.11 -14.07 -5.19
CA LEU A 72 10.49 -14.47 -4.91
C LEU A 72 10.77 -15.96 -5.20
N HIS A 73 9.81 -16.84 -4.94
CA HIS A 73 10.03 -18.28 -4.90
C HIS A 73 9.12 -19.06 -5.87
N GLY A 74 8.23 -18.38 -6.59
CA GLY A 74 7.32 -18.99 -7.55
C GLY A 74 6.11 -19.66 -6.91
N SER A 75 5.35 -20.37 -7.75
CA SER A 75 4.07 -21.00 -7.37
C SER A 75 4.19 -22.02 -6.24
N ALA A 76 5.32 -22.67 -6.09
CA ALA A 76 5.56 -23.66 -5.03
C ALA A 76 5.38 -23.08 -3.61
N SER A 77 5.59 -21.79 -3.43
CA SER A 77 5.42 -21.10 -2.12
C SER A 77 3.95 -20.84 -1.77
N ALA A 78 3.03 -20.95 -2.73
CA ALA A 78 1.60 -20.61 -2.56
C ALA A 78 0.78 -21.69 -1.82
N GLY A 79 1.40 -22.73 -1.28
CA GLY A 79 0.71 -23.78 -0.52
C GLY A 79 -0.44 -24.41 -1.31
N ALA A 80 -1.64 -24.43 -0.78
CA ALA A 80 -2.82 -25.01 -1.45
C ALA A 80 -3.21 -24.28 -2.75
N CYS A 81 -2.78 -23.04 -2.92
CA CYS A 81 -3.02 -22.25 -4.14
C CYS A 81 -1.97 -22.47 -5.23
N ALA A 82 -0.93 -23.28 -5.01
CA ALA A 82 0.15 -23.51 -5.96
C ALA A 82 -0.33 -23.88 -7.38
N PRO A 83 -1.32 -24.79 -7.57
CA PRO A 83 -1.81 -25.11 -8.92
C PRO A 83 -2.48 -23.93 -9.63
N LEU A 84 -3.18 -23.08 -8.90
CA LEU A 84 -3.76 -21.85 -9.44
C LEU A 84 -2.69 -20.87 -9.86
N VAL A 85 -1.75 -20.59 -8.96
CA VAL A 85 -0.65 -19.64 -9.16
C VAL A 85 0.24 -20.04 -10.34
N ALA A 86 0.59 -21.34 -10.45
CA ALA A 86 1.36 -21.86 -11.58
C ALA A 86 0.63 -21.62 -12.92
N ARG A 87 -0.67 -21.93 -12.97
CA ARG A 87 -1.49 -21.73 -14.18
C ARG A 87 -1.58 -20.25 -14.57
N LEU A 88 -1.59 -19.35 -13.62
CA LEU A 88 -1.63 -17.89 -13.85
C LEU A 88 -0.25 -17.28 -14.15
N GLY A 89 0.82 -18.06 -14.14
CA GLY A 89 2.17 -17.60 -14.45
C GLY A 89 2.93 -17.03 -13.26
N GLY A 90 2.65 -17.50 -12.05
CA GLY A 90 3.37 -17.12 -10.83
C GLY A 90 4.85 -17.50 -10.81
N ASP A 91 5.28 -18.38 -11.73
CA ASP A 91 6.69 -18.76 -11.90
C ASP A 91 7.46 -17.81 -12.86
N ILE A 92 6.80 -16.80 -13.40
CA ILE A 92 7.42 -15.80 -14.25
C ILE A 92 7.96 -14.66 -13.37
N PRO A 93 9.29 -14.45 -13.31
CA PRO A 93 9.91 -13.42 -12.49
C PRO A 93 9.33 -12.02 -12.77
N GLY A 94 9.10 -11.25 -11.71
CA GLY A 94 8.64 -9.86 -11.79
C GLY A 94 7.20 -9.65 -12.28
N ARG A 95 6.41 -10.71 -12.39
CA ARG A 95 5.03 -10.63 -12.93
C ARG A 95 3.94 -10.65 -11.86
N TRP A 96 4.22 -11.17 -10.65
CA TRP A 96 3.20 -11.44 -9.66
C TRP A 96 2.95 -10.24 -8.73
N GLN A 97 1.80 -9.60 -8.87
CA GLN A 97 1.32 -8.52 -7.99
C GLN A 97 0.32 -9.01 -6.95
N ALA A 98 -0.53 -9.96 -7.34
CA ALA A 98 -1.65 -10.47 -6.55
C ALA A 98 -1.23 -11.20 -5.26
N ASN A 99 -2.20 -11.53 -4.41
CA ASN A 99 -2.02 -12.52 -3.34
C ASN A 99 -2.07 -13.96 -3.89
N ALA A 100 -2.02 -14.98 -3.01
CA ALA A 100 -2.05 -16.38 -3.43
C ALA A 100 -3.36 -16.81 -4.12
N ARG A 101 -4.44 -16.05 -3.96
CA ARG A 101 -5.72 -16.31 -4.62
C ARG A 101 -5.88 -15.60 -5.96
N GLY A 102 -4.83 -14.93 -6.43
CA GLY A 102 -4.86 -14.17 -7.67
C GLY A 102 -5.67 -12.89 -7.58
N VAL A 103 -5.78 -12.30 -6.38
CA VAL A 103 -6.46 -11.02 -6.15
C VAL A 103 -5.42 -9.92 -5.95
N ASP A 104 -5.55 -8.86 -6.71
CA ASP A 104 -4.76 -7.64 -6.52
C ASP A 104 -5.30 -6.87 -5.30
N ILE A 105 -4.50 -6.85 -4.24
CA ILE A 105 -4.91 -6.23 -2.97
C ILE A 105 -5.24 -4.75 -3.14
N ASN A 106 -4.52 -4.04 -4.01
CA ASN A 106 -4.75 -2.61 -4.25
C ASN A 106 -5.90 -2.33 -5.24
N HIS A 107 -6.67 -3.35 -5.62
CA HIS A 107 -7.94 -3.30 -6.33
C HIS A 107 -9.12 -3.85 -5.50
N ASN A 108 -8.85 -4.31 -4.28
CA ASN A 108 -9.85 -5.03 -3.46
C ASN A 108 -10.48 -4.17 -2.36
N PHE A 109 -10.11 -2.90 -2.23
CA PHE A 109 -10.73 -1.99 -1.27
C PHE A 109 -12.10 -1.48 -1.77
N ASP A 110 -13.04 -1.25 -0.84
CA ASP A 110 -14.38 -0.74 -1.16
C ASP A 110 -14.35 0.79 -1.39
N ALA A 111 -13.78 1.19 -2.52
CA ALA A 111 -13.70 2.57 -2.98
C ALA A 111 -13.90 2.59 -4.50
N GLY A 112 -15.15 2.76 -4.93
CA GLY A 112 -15.50 2.65 -6.35
C GLY A 112 -15.27 1.26 -6.95
N TRP A 113 -15.20 0.21 -6.12
CA TRP A 113 -14.88 -1.15 -6.51
C TRP A 113 -15.77 -1.69 -7.63
N ALA A 114 -17.09 -1.44 -7.58
CA ALA A 114 -18.02 -1.95 -8.59
C ALA A 114 -17.74 -1.36 -9.99
N ALA A 115 -17.39 -0.08 -10.05
CA ALA A 115 -17.03 0.59 -11.30
C ALA A 115 -15.67 0.09 -11.82
N LEU A 116 -14.69 -0.05 -10.95
CA LEU A 116 -13.39 -0.64 -11.27
C LEU A 116 -13.55 -2.06 -11.80
N HIS A 117 -14.31 -2.90 -11.11
CA HIS A 117 -14.55 -4.29 -11.51
C HIS A 117 -15.26 -4.42 -12.88
N ALA A 118 -16.11 -3.46 -13.23
CA ALA A 118 -16.69 -3.37 -14.58
C ALA A 118 -15.61 -3.04 -15.64
N GLN A 119 -14.65 -2.16 -15.32
CA GLN A 119 -13.52 -1.84 -16.21
C GLN A 119 -12.56 -3.04 -16.34
N GLU A 120 -12.29 -3.76 -15.25
CA GLU A 120 -11.49 -4.99 -15.26
C GLU A 120 -12.08 -6.02 -16.23
N ARG A 121 -13.38 -6.29 -16.14
CA ARG A 121 -14.09 -7.19 -17.07
C ARG A 121 -14.01 -6.68 -18.51
N ALA A 122 -14.18 -5.39 -18.73
CA ALA A 122 -14.05 -4.80 -20.08
C ALA A 122 -12.63 -4.93 -20.65
N ALA A 123 -11.61 -5.01 -19.78
CA ALA A 123 -10.23 -5.29 -20.13
C ALA A 123 -9.90 -6.79 -20.23
N GLY A 124 -10.91 -7.68 -20.09
CA GLY A 124 -10.72 -9.13 -20.14
C GLY A 124 -10.22 -9.76 -18.83
N ILE A 125 -10.34 -9.04 -17.71
CA ILE A 125 -9.95 -9.52 -16.38
C ILE A 125 -11.24 -9.82 -15.60
N ASP A 126 -11.72 -11.05 -15.69
CA ASP A 126 -13.00 -11.50 -15.13
C ASP A 126 -12.86 -12.56 -14.01
N GLY A 127 -11.62 -12.84 -13.59
CA GLY A 127 -11.32 -13.82 -12.56
C GLY A 127 -9.89 -13.71 -12.03
N PRO A 128 -9.43 -14.66 -11.21
CA PRO A 128 -8.10 -14.69 -10.64
C PRO A 128 -7.01 -14.43 -11.68
N ALA A 129 -6.16 -13.45 -11.40
CA ALA A 129 -5.12 -12.99 -12.32
C ALA A 129 -3.84 -12.65 -11.54
N PRO A 130 -2.67 -12.58 -12.21
CA PRO A 130 -1.44 -12.20 -11.56
C PRO A 130 -1.43 -10.72 -11.11
N ARG A 131 -2.38 -9.92 -11.60
CA ARG A 131 -2.56 -8.49 -11.27
C ARG A 131 -3.93 -7.98 -11.72
N GLN A 132 -4.34 -6.85 -11.17
CA GLN A 132 -5.49 -6.05 -11.61
C GLN A 132 -6.86 -6.70 -11.42
N TRP A 133 -6.98 -7.86 -10.78
CA TRP A 133 -8.29 -8.41 -10.43
C TRP A 133 -8.65 -8.07 -8.98
N GLY A 134 -9.72 -7.31 -8.80
CA GLY A 134 -10.16 -6.80 -7.50
C GLY A 134 -10.89 -7.83 -6.62
N GLY A 135 -10.89 -9.12 -7.01
CA GLY A 135 -11.53 -10.18 -6.22
C GLY A 135 -13.03 -10.33 -6.49
N PRO A 136 -13.69 -11.32 -5.87
CA PRO A 136 -15.11 -11.62 -6.08
C PRO A 136 -16.05 -10.59 -5.40
N ALA A 137 -15.54 -9.81 -4.45
CA ALA A 137 -16.28 -8.77 -3.74
C ALA A 137 -15.27 -7.79 -3.13
N PRO A 138 -15.68 -6.54 -2.83
CA PRO A 138 -14.81 -5.62 -2.10
C PRO A 138 -14.48 -6.19 -0.72
N GLU A 139 -13.28 -5.93 -0.23
CA GLU A 139 -12.75 -6.47 1.03
C GLU A 139 -12.86 -8.00 1.16
N SER A 140 -12.86 -8.75 0.04
CA SER A 140 -12.88 -10.22 0.08
C SER A 140 -11.61 -10.82 0.67
N GLU A 141 -10.49 -10.09 0.59
CA GLU A 141 -9.19 -10.59 0.99
C GLU A 141 -8.88 -10.33 2.47
N PRO A 142 -8.23 -11.30 3.15
CA PRO A 142 -7.86 -11.12 4.56
C PRO A 142 -6.90 -9.94 4.77
N GLU A 143 -5.99 -9.69 3.82
CA GLU A 143 -5.04 -8.58 3.84
C GLU A 143 -5.77 -7.24 3.79
N THR A 144 -6.73 -7.08 2.88
CA THR A 144 -7.58 -5.88 2.77
C THR A 144 -8.34 -5.64 4.06
N ARG A 145 -9.01 -6.69 4.59
CA ARG A 145 -9.72 -6.60 5.88
C ARG A 145 -8.82 -6.28 7.06
N ALA A 146 -7.57 -6.78 7.05
CA ALA A 146 -6.61 -6.44 8.10
C ALA A 146 -6.26 -4.96 8.07
N MET A 147 -6.01 -4.40 6.89
CA MET A 147 -5.69 -2.97 6.70
C MET A 147 -6.87 -2.07 7.08
N THR A 148 -8.08 -2.39 6.65
CA THR A 148 -9.27 -1.57 6.96
C THR A 148 -9.60 -1.60 8.47
N ARG A 149 -9.47 -2.78 9.13
CA ARG A 149 -9.61 -2.90 10.59
C ARG A 149 -8.54 -2.11 11.33
N LEU A 150 -7.29 -2.15 10.87
CA LEU A 150 -6.19 -1.38 11.44
C LEU A 150 -6.49 0.12 11.39
N CYS A 151 -6.92 0.63 10.24
CA CYS A 151 -7.26 2.04 10.05
C CYS A 151 -8.43 2.47 10.93
N ARG A 152 -9.49 1.66 11.02
CA ARG A 152 -10.65 1.95 11.89
C ARG A 152 -10.28 1.97 13.38
N ARG A 153 -9.35 1.08 13.79
CA ARG A 153 -8.88 1.00 15.19
C ARG A 153 -8.00 2.18 15.58
N PHE A 154 -7.02 2.54 14.75
CA PHE A 154 -6.04 3.59 15.07
C PHE A 154 -6.48 5.00 14.63
N ARG A 155 -7.44 5.13 13.72
CA ARG A 155 -7.92 6.41 13.20
C ARG A 155 -6.77 7.31 12.74
N PHE A 156 -5.91 6.77 11.87
CA PHE A 156 -4.73 7.46 11.35
C PHE A 156 -5.06 8.85 10.82
N ARG A 157 -4.18 9.81 11.10
CA ARG A 157 -4.25 11.16 10.52
C ARG A 157 -3.85 11.17 9.06
N HIS A 158 -2.82 10.39 8.71
CA HIS A 158 -2.30 10.24 7.36
C HIS A 158 -1.90 8.80 7.12
N VAL A 159 -1.96 8.39 5.85
CA VAL A 159 -1.41 7.10 5.40
C VAL A 159 -0.49 7.32 4.21
N VAL A 160 0.57 6.52 4.14
CA VAL A 160 1.49 6.47 3.00
C VAL A 160 1.60 5.01 2.57
N ALA A 161 1.24 4.71 1.33
CA ALA A 161 1.44 3.40 0.72
C ALA A 161 2.64 3.47 -0.22
N LEU A 162 3.63 2.62 0.00
CA LEU A 162 4.84 2.56 -0.81
C LEU A 162 4.67 1.53 -1.93
N HIS A 163 4.92 1.99 -3.14
CA HIS A 163 4.99 1.20 -4.37
C HIS A 163 6.35 1.39 -5.04
N SER A 164 6.77 0.49 -5.94
CA SER A 164 8.12 0.53 -6.54
C SER A 164 8.15 0.93 -8.01
N GLN A 165 7.05 1.42 -8.56
CA GLN A 165 6.96 1.80 -9.97
C GLN A 165 6.35 3.19 -10.12
N GLY A 166 6.75 3.92 -11.20
CA GLY A 166 6.12 5.16 -11.64
C GLY A 166 6.80 6.45 -11.20
N GLU A 167 7.53 6.48 -10.08
CA GLU A 167 8.08 7.73 -9.50
C GLU A 167 7.02 8.83 -9.36
N GLU A 168 5.81 8.43 -8.97
CA GLU A 168 4.62 9.26 -8.88
C GLU A 168 4.01 9.24 -7.48
N ILE A 169 3.35 10.34 -7.12
CA ILE A 169 2.63 10.50 -5.86
C ILE A 169 1.16 10.74 -6.15
N TYR A 170 0.34 9.74 -5.84
CA TYR A 170 -1.12 9.81 -5.92
C TYR A 170 -1.70 10.26 -4.59
N TRP A 171 -2.48 11.34 -4.59
CA TRP A 171 -2.89 12.04 -3.37
C TRP A 171 -4.38 12.31 -3.24
N GLU A 172 -5.14 12.17 -4.31
CA GLU A 172 -6.57 12.50 -4.32
C GLU A 172 -7.45 11.30 -4.66
N TYR A 173 -8.68 11.34 -4.19
CA TYR A 173 -9.77 10.48 -4.61
C TYR A 173 -11.12 11.12 -4.27
N GLY A 174 -11.92 11.45 -5.28
CA GLY A 174 -13.27 11.97 -5.11
C GLY A 174 -13.39 13.27 -4.28
N PRO A 175 -14.61 13.66 -3.93
CA PRO A 175 -14.88 14.95 -3.30
C PRO A 175 -14.49 15.02 -1.81
N ARG A 176 -14.20 13.89 -1.18
CA ARG A 176 -13.79 13.84 0.23
C ARG A 176 -12.28 13.99 0.43
N THR A 177 -11.53 14.20 -0.65
CA THR A 177 -10.08 14.45 -0.55
C THR A 177 -9.81 15.66 0.36
N PRO A 178 -9.05 15.50 1.44
CA PRO A 178 -8.76 16.60 2.36
C PRO A 178 -7.94 17.71 1.68
N ALA A 179 -8.28 18.97 1.95
CA ALA A 179 -7.59 20.11 1.35
C ALA A 179 -6.05 20.10 1.53
N PRO A 180 -5.47 19.63 2.68
CA PRO A 180 -4.02 19.56 2.84
C PRO A 180 -3.32 18.48 2.02
N SER A 181 -4.04 17.49 1.46
CA SER A 181 -3.43 16.31 0.79
C SER A 181 -2.54 16.72 -0.39
N ARG A 182 -2.95 17.73 -1.15
CA ARG A 182 -2.15 18.24 -2.25
C ARG A 182 -0.81 18.84 -1.77
N LEU A 183 -0.85 19.69 -0.74
CA LEU A 183 0.37 20.27 -0.17
C LEU A 183 1.32 19.19 0.36
N MET A 184 0.79 18.15 1.00
CA MET A 184 1.60 17.01 1.44
C MET A 184 2.25 16.29 0.28
N ALA A 185 1.51 16.05 -0.82
CA ALA A 185 2.07 15.44 -2.02
C ALA A 185 3.17 16.30 -2.64
N GLU A 186 3.01 17.62 -2.67
CA GLU A 186 4.01 18.56 -3.16
C GLU A 186 5.28 18.55 -2.29
N ILE A 187 5.15 18.48 -0.96
CA ILE A 187 6.28 18.35 -0.03
C ILE A 187 7.02 17.02 -0.27
N LEU A 188 6.30 15.93 -0.40
CA LEU A 188 6.89 14.62 -0.68
C LEU A 188 7.57 14.58 -2.05
N ALA A 189 6.98 15.20 -3.07
CA ALA A 189 7.55 15.33 -4.41
C ALA A 189 8.87 16.14 -4.38
N CYS A 190 8.88 17.25 -3.66
CA CYS A 190 10.09 18.06 -3.50
C CYS A 190 11.23 17.27 -2.83
N ALA A 191 10.92 16.45 -1.83
CA ALA A 191 11.91 15.65 -1.11
C ALA A 191 12.40 14.42 -1.89
N SER A 192 11.51 13.79 -2.70
CA SER A 192 11.82 12.54 -3.42
C SER A 192 12.27 12.75 -4.86
N GLY A 193 11.95 13.88 -5.47
CA GLY A 193 12.08 14.11 -6.91
C GLY A 193 10.93 13.49 -7.73
N TYR A 194 9.91 12.91 -7.09
CA TYR A 194 8.77 12.28 -7.76
C TYR A 194 7.76 13.30 -8.26
N THR A 195 6.93 12.91 -9.21
CA THR A 195 5.89 13.75 -9.80
C THR A 195 4.57 13.61 -9.04
N VAL A 196 3.92 14.73 -8.72
CA VAL A 196 2.53 14.72 -8.24
C VAL A 196 1.62 14.38 -9.40
N ALA A 197 0.92 13.25 -9.32
CA ALA A 197 0.16 12.69 -10.42
C ALA A 197 -1.29 12.33 -10.01
N ARG A 198 -2.10 12.06 -11.02
CA ARG A 198 -3.46 11.53 -10.90
C ARG A 198 -3.52 10.16 -11.55
N PRO A 199 -3.96 9.12 -10.85
CA PRO A 199 -4.12 7.82 -11.46
C PRO A 199 -5.21 7.84 -12.54
N SER A 200 -5.08 6.99 -13.53
CA SER A 200 -6.03 6.84 -14.63
C SER A 200 -6.32 5.37 -14.94
N GLY A 201 -7.40 5.10 -15.65
CA GLY A 201 -7.78 3.74 -16.03
C GLY A 201 -7.99 2.85 -14.80
N LEU A 202 -7.47 1.62 -14.84
CA LEU A 202 -7.62 0.64 -13.76
C LEU A 202 -6.93 1.03 -12.43
N ALA A 203 -6.08 2.05 -12.42
CA ALA A 203 -5.45 2.56 -11.20
C ALA A 203 -6.27 3.68 -10.52
N SER A 204 -7.46 4.02 -11.04
CA SER A 204 -8.22 5.20 -10.59
C SER A 204 -9.17 4.95 -9.43
N ALA A 205 -9.32 3.70 -8.97
CA ALA A 205 -10.23 3.33 -7.89
C ALA A 205 -9.81 1.99 -7.25
N GLY A 206 -10.45 1.61 -6.16
CA GLY A 206 -10.27 0.31 -5.50
C GLY A 206 -8.98 0.17 -4.69
N GLY A 207 -8.13 1.20 -4.66
CA GLY A 207 -6.88 1.21 -3.93
C GLY A 207 -7.02 1.58 -2.45
N PHE A 208 -5.98 1.27 -1.67
CA PHE A 208 -5.93 1.58 -0.25
C PHE A 208 -6.08 3.09 0.03
N LYS A 209 -5.38 3.93 -0.74
CA LYS A 209 -5.49 5.40 -0.64
C LYS A 209 -6.92 5.86 -0.90
N ASP A 210 -7.57 5.32 -1.93
CA ASP A 210 -8.92 5.70 -2.33
C ASP A 210 -9.92 5.41 -1.23
N TRP A 211 -9.86 4.20 -0.69
CA TRP A 211 -10.68 3.77 0.44
C TRP A 211 -10.43 4.63 1.68
N PHE A 212 -9.16 4.93 2.00
CA PHE A 212 -8.85 5.74 3.18
C PHE A 212 -9.42 7.15 3.07
N ILE A 213 -9.35 7.78 1.91
CA ILE A 213 -9.95 9.10 1.67
C ILE A 213 -11.47 9.02 1.74
N GLU A 214 -12.08 8.03 1.09
CA GLU A 214 -13.54 7.90 1.01
C GLU A 214 -14.16 7.56 2.36
N GLU A 215 -13.62 6.58 3.08
CA GLU A 215 -14.15 6.09 4.35
C GLU A 215 -13.77 7.00 5.52
N MET A 216 -12.50 7.42 5.60
CA MET A 216 -11.98 8.13 6.76
C MET A 216 -12.03 9.65 6.61
N GLY A 217 -12.10 10.20 5.39
CA GLY A 217 -12.13 11.64 5.11
C GLY A 217 -10.85 12.37 5.57
N ARG A 218 -9.72 11.69 5.46
CA ARG A 218 -8.43 12.13 6.03
C ARG A 218 -7.28 12.01 5.04
#